data_fd4f55b1479144f7a289a0e16628ba90
#
_entry.id   fd4f55b1479144f7a289a0e16628ba90
#
_cell.length_a   1.000
_cell.length_b   1.000
_cell.length_c   1.000
_cell.angle_alpha   90.00
_cell.angle_beta   90.00
_cell.angle_gamma   90.00
#
_symmetry.space_group_name_H-M   'P 1'
#
loop_
_entity.id
_entity.type
_entity.pdbx_description
1 polymer ?
#
loop_
_entity_poly.entity_id
_entity_poly.type
_entity_poly.pdbx_seq_one_letter_code
_entity_poly.pdbx_strand_id
1 'polypeptide(L)'
;CNAEELYLYSQIVNGKGSSPSEVKFYLSANIVLGDNIEYSEVSYNERYFLPIGGDGNPFTGTFDGQGFEIRDLYFDTEYTPVTVGFFGVVGANAVVRNFGIYHPTIDSPNSAATFTAVIASRNYGTIDDVYAIAQEVQPEKGAIANVNVVKSANSTAGGLVAINYASGKITDSYFAGMLDAREPVVQNPVCPNNSGTISNCY
;
A
#
# COMPACT_ATOMS: atom_id res chain seq x y z
N CYS A 1 -13.95 -10.50 4.15
CA CYS A 1 -13.80 -9.04 4.00
C CYS A 1 -14.23 -8.68 2.59
N ASN A 2 -15.07 -7.68 2.43
CA ASN A 2 -15.46 -7.10 1.15
C ASN A 2 -14.95 -5.64 1.04
N ALA A 3 -15.22 -4.96 -0.07
CA ALA A 3 -14.71 -3.61 -0.31
C ALA A 3 -15.19 -2.58 0.72
N GLU A 4 -16.45 -2.63 1.11
CA GLU A 4 -17.05 -1.76 2.12
C GLU A 4 -16.45 -1.99 3.51
N GLU A 5 -16.25 -3.25 3.88
CA GLU A 5 -15.60 -3.61 5.16
C GLU A 5 -14.14 -3.14 5.19
N LEU A 6 -13.42 -3.29 4.07
CA LEU A 6 -12.04 -2.81 3.95
C LEU A 6 -11.97 -1.28 4.04
N TYR A 7 -12.90 -0.59 3.37
CA TYR A 7 -13.02 0.87 3.48
C TYR A 7 -13.30 1.30 4.92
N LEU A 8 -14.31 0.73 5.58
CA LEU A 8 -14.64 1.04 6.97
C LEU A 8 -13.47 0.75 7.91
N TYR A 9 -12.78 -0.36 7.71
CA TYR A 9 -11.58 -0.68 8.48
C TYR A 9 -10.52 0.41 8.32
N SER A 10 -10.27 0.88 7.11
CA SER A 10 -9.31 1.96 6.85
C SER A 10 -9.68 3.26 7.59
N GLN A 11 -10.98 3.58 7.66
CA GLN A 11 -11.47 4.76 8.41
C GLN A 11 -11.28 4.58 9.93
N ILE A 12 -11.65 3.41 10.47
CA ILE A 12 -11.53 3.10 11.90
C ILE A 12 -10.08 3.20 12.39
N VAL A 13 -9.15 2.56 11.68
CA VAL A 13 -7.73 2.57 12.10
C VAL A 13 -7.05 3.93 11.97
N ASN A 14 -7.68 4.85 11.24
CA ASN A 14 -7.27 6.25 11.15
C ASN A 14 -8.06 7.18 12.12
N GLY A 15 -8.80 6.59 13.06
CA GLY A 15 -9.49 7.33 14.13
C GLY A 15 -10.77 8.03 13.69
N LYS A 16 -11.31 7.69 12.53
CA LYS A 16 -12.60 8.24 12.07
C LYS A 16 -13.74 7.62 12.86
N GLY A 17 -14.26 8.35 13.85
CA GLY A 17 -15.35 7.89 14.70
C GLY A 17 -14.98 6.82 15.74
N SER A 18 -13.68 6.60 15.98
CA SER A 18 -13.20 5.55 16.89
C SER A 18 -12.33 6.10 18.02
N SER A 19 -12.35 5.45 19.16
CA SER A 19 -11.49 5.76 20.29
C SER A 19 -10.03 5.28 20.06
N PRO A 20 -9.02 5.86 20.73
CA PRO A 20 -7.64 5.40 20.61
C PRO A 20 -7.44 3.92 20.98
N SER A 21 -8.26 3.36 21.88
CA SER A 21 -8.21 1.94 22.23
C SER A 21 -8.74 1.03 21.13
N GLU A 22 -9.81 1.43 20.45
CA GLU A 22 -10.35 0.73 19.30
C GLU A 22 -9.37 0.76 18.13
N VAL A 23 -8.77 1.90 17.82
CA VAL A 23 -7.72 2.02 16.79
C VAL A 23 -6.59 1.01 17.04
N LYS A 24 -6.06 0.95 18.28
CA LYS A 24 -5.01 0.00 18.64
C LYS A 24 -5.46 -1.46 18.53
N PHE A 25 -6.70 -1.76 18.93
CA PHE A 25 -7.25 -3.10 18.84
C PHE A 25 -7.29 -3.56 17.38
N TYR A 26 -7.85 -2.75 16.47
CA TYR A 26 -7.93 -3.08 15.05
C TYR A 26 -6.55 -3.15 14.38
N LEU A 27 -5.60 -2.28 14.72
CA LEU A 27 -4.23 -2.33 14.18
C LEU A 27 -3.44 -3.56 14.63
N SER A 28 -3.85 -4.26 15.67
CA SER A 28 -3.25 -5.53 16.12
C SER A 28 -4.03 -6.76 15.67
N ALA A 29 -5.11 -6.60 14.92
CA ALA A 29 -5.97 -7.69 14.50
C ALA A 29 -5.30 -8.60 13.45
N ASN A 30 -5.74 -9.85 13.42
CA ASN A 30 -5.44 -10.76 12.33
C ASN A 30 -6.55 -10.63 11.28
N ILE A 31 -6.18 -10.21 10.09
CA ILE A 31 -7.08 -10.00 8.95
C ILE A 31 -6.80 -11.10 7.93
N VAL A 32 -7.87 -11.74 7.49
CA VAL A 32 -7.81 -12.78 6.47
C VAL A 32 -8.81 -12.43 5.37
N LEU A 33 -8.35 -12.37 4.12
CA LEU A 33 -9.24 -12.21 2.98
C LEU A 33 -9.94 -13.55 2.69
N GLY A 34 -11.18 -13.49 2.28
CA GLY A 34 -11.98 -14.66 1.89
C GLY A 34 -12.35 -14.66 0.42
N ASP A 35 -12.05 -13.58 -0.30
CA ASP A 35 -12.32 -13.41 -1.73
C ASP A 35 -11.53 -12.21 -2.27
N ASN A 36 -11.53 -12.04 -3.59
CA ASN A 36 -11.04 -10.82 -4.22
C ASN A 36 -11.89 -9.62 -3.80
N ILE A 37 -11.24 -8.47 -3.70
CA ILE A 37 -11.89 -7.22 -3.34
C ILE A 37 -11.85 -6.29 -4.55
N GLU A 38 -13.02 -5.96 -5.09
CA GLU A 38 -13.19 -4.93 -6.12
C GLU A 38 -13.46 -3.59 -5.43
N TYR A 39 -12.42 -2.80 -5.22
CA TYR A 39 -12.54 -1.55 -4.45
C TYR A 39 -13.33 -0.47 -5.18
N SER A 40 -13.39 -0.53 -6.51
CA SER A 40 -14.25 0.35 -7.33
C SER A 40 -15.73 0.23 -7.00
N GLU A 41 -16.18 -0.87 -6.35
CA GLU A 41 -17.56 -1.09 -5.91
C GLU A 41 -17.94 -0.35 -4.62
N VAL A 42 -16.99 0.30 -3.93
CA VAL A 42 -17.30 1.11 -2.74
C VAL A 42 -18.26 2.24 -3.09
N SER A 43 -19.41 2.27 -2.43
CA SER A 43 -20.54 3.14 -2.77
C SER A 43 -20.40 4.58 -2.27
N TYR A 44 -19.40 4.90 -1.49
CA TYR A 44 -19.21 6.24 -0.90
C TYR A 44 -18.68 7.26 -1.92
N ASN A 45 -19.15 8.49 -1.82
CA ASN A 45 -18.75 9.58 -2.72
C ASN A 45 -17.25 9.93 -2.65
N GLU A 46 -16.61 9.63 -1.52
CA GLU A 46 -15.19 9.79 -1.27
C GLU A 46 -14.56 8.41 -1.11
N ARG A 47 -14.19 7.79 -2.23
CA ARG A 47 -13.68 6.40 -2.28
C ARG A 47 -12.19 6.27 -1.99
N TYR A 48 -11.55 7.29 -1.43
CA TYR A 48 -10.13 7.19 -1.14
C TYR A 48 -9.85 6.26 0.04
N PHE A 49 -8.85 5.42 -0.18
CA PHE A 49 -8.37 4.52 0.86
C PHE A 49 -7.37 5.24 1.77
N LEU A 50 -7.60 5.18 3.07
CA LEU A 50 -6.64 5.67 4.06
C LEU A 50 -5.65 4.56 4.41
N PRO A 51 -4.33 4.83 4.43
CA PRO A 51 -3.32 3.84 4.75
C PRO A 51 -3.57 3.17 6.11
N ILE A 52 -3.41 1.85 6.16
CA ILE A 52 -3.53 1.09 7.41
C ILE A 52 -2.27 1.33 8.25
N GLY A 53 -2.46 1.90 9.44
CA GLY A 53 -1.35 2.26 10.34
C GLY A 53 -0.60 3.51 9.88
N GLY A 54 0.06 4.16 10.83
CA GLY A 54 0.81 5.39 10.58
C GLY A 54 1.88 5.62 11.65
N ASP A 55 2.52 6.78 11.58
CA ASP A 55 3.49 7.20 12.61
C ASP A 55 2.83 7.26 13.99
N GLY A 56 3.38 6.54 14.96
CA GLY A 56 2.84 6.42 16.31
C GLY A 56 1.78 5.33 16.49
N ASN A 57 1.13 4.86 15.44
CA ASN A 57 0.14 3.78 15.45
C ASN A 57 0.37 2.79 14.28
N PRO A 58 1.49 2.05 14.25
CA PRO A 58 1.77 1.10 13.18
C PRO A 58 0.80 -0.09 13.20
N PHE A 59 0.59 -0.72 12.05
CA PHE A 59 -0.04 -2.04 11.99
C PHE A 59 0.87 -3.07 12.66
N THR A 60 0.35 -3.85 13.60
CA THR A 60 1.12 -4.82 14.38
C THR A 60 0.55 -6.24 14.33
N GLY A 61 -0.54 -6.43 13.59
CA GLY A 61 -1.21 -7.71 13.41
C GLY A 61 -0.66 -8.55 12.26
N THR A 62 -1.48 -9.48 11.81
CA THR A 62 -1.24 -10.27 10.61
C THR A 62 -2.28 -9.94 9.55
N PHE A 63 -1.85 -9.66 8.33
CA PHE A 63 -2.70 -9.55 7.16
C PHE A 63 -2.33 -10.69 6.21
N ASP A 64 -3.26 -11.63 6.01
CA ASP A 64 -3.10 -12.77 5.12
C ASP A 64 -4.16 -12.70 4.01
N GLY A 65 -3.72 -12.42 2.81
CA GLY A 65 -4.61 -12.33 1.65
C GLY A 65 -5.02 -13.67 1.05
N GLN A 66 -4.43 -14.79 1.46
CA GLN A 66 -4.75 -16.14 0.98
C GLN A 66 -4.68 -16.30 -0.55
N GLY A 67 -3.88 -15.50 -1.22
CA GLY A 67 -3.74 -15.48 -2.68
C GLY A 67 -4.80 -14.64 -3.40
N PHE A 68 -5.66 -13.95 -2.68
CA PHE A 68 -6.66 -13.05 -3.27
C PHE A 68 -6.05 -11.69 -3.64
N GLU A 69 -6.77 -10.94 -4.46
CA GLU A 69 -6.39 -9.62 -4.95
C GLU A 69 -7.31 -8.53 -4.42
N ILE A 70 -6.71 -7.35 -4.22
CA ILE A 70 -7.42 -6.10 -3.98
C ILE A 70 -7.24 -5.25 -5.24
N ARG A 71 -8.33 -4.92 -5.91
CA ARG A 71 -8.32 -4.25 -7.20
C ARG A 71 -8.84 -2.85 -7.12
N ASP A 72 -8.31 -1.98 -7.99
CA ASP A 72 -8.78 -0.61 -8.20
C ASP A 72 -8.75 0.25 -6.92
N LEU A 73 -7.77 0.02 -6.03
CA LEU A 73 -7.55 0.90 -4.88
C LEU A 73 -7.24 2.33 -5.33
N TYR A 74 -7.93 3.29 -4.74
CA TYR A 74 -7.69 4.70 -4.98
C TYR A 74 -7.17 5.41 -3.73
N PHE A 75 -5.99 6.00 -3.85
CA PHE A 75 -5.36 6.80 -2.80
C PHE A 75 -5.43 8.28 -3.18
N ASP A 76 -6.22 9.07 -2.46
CA ASP A 76 -6.26 10.52 -2.61
C ASP A 76 -5.34 11.17 -1.59
N THR A 77 -4.33 11.85 -2.09
CA THR A 77 -3.31 12.45 -1.23
C THR A 77 -3.64 13.86 -0.74
N GLU A 78 -4.72 14.46 -1.19
CA GLU A 78 -5.22 15.71 -0.57
C GLU A 78 -5.65 15.46 0.88
N TYR A 79 -6.07 14.24 1.19
CA TYR A 79 -6.59 13.85 2.51
C TYR A 79 -5.68 12.88 3.26
N THR A 80 -4.58 12.42 2.64
CA THR A 80 -3.67 11.47 3.27
C THR A 80 -2.44 12.16 3.86
N PRO A 81 -1.95 11.66 5.00
CA PRO A 81 -0.75 12.19 5.61
C PRO A 81 0.52 11.83 4.81
N VAL A 82 1.66 12.19 5.33
CA VAL A 82 3.03 12.05 4.81
C VAL A 82 3.38 10.66 4.22
N THR A 83 2.60 9.63 4.52
CA THR A 83 2.82 8.23 4.12
C THR A 83 1.69 7.73 3.24
N VAL A 84 1.98 7.28 2.03
CA VAL A 84 0.99 6.75 1.07
C VAL A 84 1.31 5.30 0.73
N GLY A 85 0.31 4.44 0.89
CA GLY A 85 0.37 3.01 0.59
C GLY A 85 -0.81 2.26 1.22
N PHE A 86 -0.99 0.98 0.88
CA PHE A 86 -2.01 0.16 1.52
C PHE A 86 -1.75 0.08 3.03
N PHE A 87 -0.50 -0.12 3.42
CA PHE A 87 -0.04 0.13 4.79
C PHE A 87 0.76 1.44 4.83
N GLY A 88 0.43 2.31 5.76
CA GLY A 88 1.26 3.47 6.09
C GLY A 88 2.54 3.03 6.78
N VAL A 89 2.40 2.28 7.89
CA VAL A 89 3.53 1.71 8.63
C VAL A 89 3.23 0.27 9.05
N VAL A 90 4.06 -0.67 8.59
CA VAL A 90 4.10 -2.07 9.04
C VAL A 90 5.05 -2.16 10.22
N GLY A 91 4.55 -2.49 11.41
CA GLY A 91 5.32 -2.56 12.65
C GLY A 91 6.21 -3.79 12.74
N ALA A 92 7.18 -3.79 13.67
CA ALA A 92 8.26 -4.80 13.74
C ALA A 92 7.79 -6.26 13.90
N ASN A 93 6.61 -6.48 14.48
CA ASN A 93 6.06 -7.83 14.68
C ASN A 93 4.93 -8.16 13.70
N ALA A 94 4.60 -7.23 12.81
CA ALA A 94 3.56 -7.44 11.83
C ALA A 94 4.00 -8.40 10.71
N VAL A 95 3.04 -9.15 10.21
CA VAL A 95 3.20 -10.01 9.03
C VAL A 95 2.14 -9.65 8.00
N VAL A 96 2.58 -9.34 6.80
CA VAL A 96 1.73 -8.98 5.65
C VAL A 96 2.09 -9.92 4.53
N ARG A 97 1.13 -10.73 4.06
CA ARG A 97 1.47 -11.80 3.12
C ARG A 97 0.34 -12.26 2.20
N ASN A 98 0.73 -13.01 1.16
CA ASN A 98 -0.13 -13.80 0.28
C ASN A 98 -1.24 -12.99 -0.39
N PHE A 99 -0.96 -11.86 -1.02
CA PHE A 99 -1.97 -11.10 -1.77
C PHE A 99 -1.37 -10.24 -2.87
N GLY A 100 -2.25 -9.84 -3.79
CA GLY A 100 -1.93 -8.86 -4.81
C GLY A 100 -2.71 -7.56 -4.67
N ILE A 101 -2.11 -6.46 -5.13
CA ILE A 101 -2.82 -5.22 -5.42
C ILE A 101 -2.76 -4.99 -6.92
N TYR A 102 -3.93 -4.94 -7.54
CA TYR A 102 -4.08 -4.82 -8.97
C TYR A 102 -4.71 -3.48 -9.35
N HIS A 103 -4.13 -2.78 -10.31
CA HIS A 103 -4.54 -1.45 -10.76
C HIS A 103 -4.71 -0.39 -9.66
N PRO A 104 -3.76 -0.24 -8.71
CA PRO A 104 -3.85 0.85 -7.75
C PRO A 104 -3.69 2.19 -8.47
N THR A 105 -4.47 3.17 -8.07
CA THR A 105 -4.27 4.57 -8.46
C THR A 105 -3.68 5.34 -7.28
N ILE A 106 -2.43 5.77 -7.43
CA ILE A 106 -1.77 6.65 -6.46
C ILE A 106 -1.43 7.93 -7.19
N ASP A 107 -2.15 8.99 -6.89
CA ASP A 107 -1.87 10.34 -7.37
C ASP A 107 -1.48 11.22 -6.18
N SER A 108 -0.19 11.47 -6.03
CA SER A 108 0.35 12.31 -4.96
C SER A 108 0.90 13.63 -5.53
N PRO A 109 0.01 14.57 -5.89
CA PRO A 109 0.42 15.85 -6.46
C PRO A 109 1.06 16.77 -5.43
N ASN A 110 0.83 16.53 -4.14
CA ASN A 110 1.28 17.41 -3.06
C ASN A 110 2.67 17.06 -2.56
N SER A 111 3.45 18.12 -2.31
CA SER A 111 4.80 18.03 -1.74
C SER A 111 4.87 17.50 -0.31
N ALA A 112 3.74 17.24 0.32
CA ALA A 112 3.67 16.73 1.70
C ALA A 112 3.86 15.22 1.82
N ALA A 113 3.53 14.43 0.78
CA ALA A 113 3.76 12.99 0.80
C ALA A 113 5.23 12.67 0.53
N THR A 114 5.98 12.34 1.56
CA THR A 114 7.42 12.09 1.48
C THR A 114 7.77 10.65 1.13
N PHE A 115 6.88 9.70 1.39
CA PHE A 115 7.10 8.27 1.17
C PHE A 115 5.87 7.64 0.54
N THR A 116 6.00 7.19 -0.69
CA THR A 116 4.91 6.64 -1.49
C THR A 116 5.27 5.25 -2.01
N ALA A 117 4.39 4.28 -1.79
CA ALA A 117 4.52 2.93 -2.35
C ALA A 117 3.15 2.24 -2.38
N VAL A 118 3.02 1.15 -3.15
CA VAL A 118 1.72 0.47 -3.27
C VAL A 118 1.40 -0.34 -2.01
N ILE A 119 2.35 -1.17 -1.54
CA ILE A 119 2.11 -2.08 -0.40
C ILE A 119 2.33 -1.36 0.92
N ALA A 120 3.49 -0.79 1.15
CA ALA A 120 3.76 -0.10 2.41
C ALA A 120 4.69 1.10 2.24
N SER A 121 4.31 2.23 2.87
CA SER A 121 5.21 3.37 2.92
C SER A 121 6.46 3.06 3.74
N ARG A 122 6.31 2.45 4.91
CA ARG A 122 7.41 2.07 5.81
C ARG A 122 7.24 0.66 6.34
N ASN A 123 8.30 -0.14 6.28
CA ASN A 123 8.31 -1.51 6.77
C ASN A 123 9.36 -1.73 7.87
N TYR A 124 8.92 -2.19 9.03
CA TYR A 124 9.74 -2.71 10.12
C TYR A 124 9.48 -4.20 10.37
N GLY A 125 8.41 -4.77 9.76
CA GLY A 125 7.93 -6.13 9.93
C GLY A 125 8.32 -7.05 8.77
N THR A 126 7.45 -8.00 8.47
CA THR A 126 7.64 -8.96 7.37
C THR A 126 6.57 -8.72 6.30
N ILE A 127 7.01 -8.56 5.07
CA ILE A 127 6.19 -8.53 3.85
C ILE A 127 6.66 -9.71 3.00
N ASP A 128 5.74 -10.63 2.69
CA ASP A 128 6.08 -11.91 2.10
C ASP A 128 5.03 -12.35 1.08
N ASP A 129 5.48 -12.82 -0.09
CA ASP A 129 4.59 -13.30 -1.15
C ASP A 129 3.49 -12.29 -1.49
N VAL A 130 3.90 -11.04 -1.79
CA VAL A 130 2.99 -9.99 -2.22
C VAL A 130 3.37 -9.46 -3.60
N TYR A 131 2.40 -8.99 -4.32
CA TYR A 131 2.68 -8.31 -5.58
C TYR A 131 1.82 -7.08 -5.78
N ALA A 132 2.32 -6.17 -6.62
CA ALA A 132 1.56 -5.04 -7.09
C ALA A 132 1.69 -4.90 -8.60
N ILE A 133 0.56 -4.85 -9.30
CA ILE A 133 0.50 -4.68 -10.75
C ILE A 133 -0.22 -3.36 -11.04
N ALA A 134 0.57 -2.37 -11.43
CA ALA A 134 0.10 -1.00 -11.67
C ALA A 134 -0.14 -0.68 -13.15
N GLN A 135 -0.15 -1.69 -14.02
CA GLN A 135 -0.31 -1.50 -15.46
C GLN A 135 -1.29 -2.50 -16.05
N GLU A 136 -2.24 -1.99 -16.83
CA GLU A 136 -2.99 -2.82 -17.78
C GLU A 136 -2.28 -2.79 -19.14
N VAL A 137 -1.83 -3.94 -19.60
CA VAL A 137 -1.37 -4.13 -20.98
C VAL A 137 -2.61 -4.48 -21.80
N GLN A 138 -3.07 -3.57 -22.64
CA GLN A 138 -4.08 -3.89 -23.66
C GLN A 138 -3.37 -4.30 -24.97
N PRO A 139 -3.22 -5.61 -25.25
CA PRO A 139 -2.45 -6.10 -26.41
C PRO A 139 -3.05 -5.68 -27.74
N GLU A 140 -4.35 -5.39 -27.76
CA GLU A 140 -5.12 -5.18 -28.99
C GLU A 140 -4.94 -3.81 -29.62
N LYS A 141 -4.39 -2.85 -28.92
CA LYS A 141 -4.26 -1.46 -29.41
C LYS A 141 -2.83 -0.97 -29.56
N GLY A 142 -1.84 -1.77 -29.24
CA GLY A 142 -0.44 -1.36 -29.36
C GLY A 142 -0.07 -0.12 -28.54
N ALA A 143 -0.96 0.32 -27.67
CA ALA A 143 -0.76 1.45 -26.78
C ALA A 143 -0.84 0.96 -25.32
N ILE A 144 0.10 1.38 -24.53
CA ILE A 144 0.00 1.30 -23.06
C ILE A 144 -1.08 2.31 -22.69
N ALA A 145 -2.32 1.84 -22.54
CA ALA A 145 -3.43 2.68 -22.14
C ALA A 145 -3.45 2.73 -20.60
N ASN A 146 -3.33 3.92 -20.06
CA ASN A 146 -3.41 4.24 -18.62
C ASN A 146 -2.47 3.41 -17.76
N VAL A 147 -1.24 3.82 -17.78
CA VAL A 147 -0.28 3.43 -16.75
C VAL A 147 -0.74 4.08 -15.46
N ASN A 148 -1.29 3.28 -14.55
CA ASN A 148 -1.49 3.74 -13.19
C ASN A 148 -0.11 3.92 -12.56
N VAL A 149 0.25 5.16 -12.42
CA VAL A 149 1.57 5.60 -12.04
C VAL A 149 1.54 5.89 -10.57
N VAL A 150 2.51 5.39 -9.84
CA VAL A 150 2.82 5.96 -8.53
C VAL A 150 3.44 7.32 -8.79
N LYS A 151 2.60 8.37 -8.79
CA LYS A 151 3.08 9.74 -8.94
C LYS A 151 3.44 10.28 -7.57
N SER A 152 4.69 10.62 -7.40
CA SER A 152 5.17 11.29 -6.20
C SER A 152 5.82 12.62 -6.55
N ALA A 153 5.36 13.69 -5.91
CA ALA A 153 5.95 15.02 -6.10
C ALA A 153 7.28 15.20 -5.35
N ASN A 154 7.58 14.37 -4.36
CA ASN A 154 8.76 14.50 -3.51
C ASN A 154 9.25 13.16 -2.93
N SER A 155 10.54 13.05 -2.88
CA SER A 155 11.49 12.32 -2.07
C SER A 155 11.63 10.82 -2.26
N THR A 156 10.62 9.95 -2.18
CA THR A 156 10.86 8.50 -2.26
C THR A 156 9.64 7.77 -2.80
N ALA A 157 9.82 7.07 -3.92
CA ALA A 157 8.78 6.28 -4.55
C ALA A 157 9.21 4.82 -4.71
N GLY A 158 8.54 3.91 -4.01
CA GLY A 158 8.72 2.46 -4.14
C GLY A 158 7.55 1.82 -4.88
N GLY A 159 7.80 0.79 -5.67
CA GLY A 159 6.72 -0.03 -6.22
C GLY A 159 6.04 -0.82 -5.12
N LEU A 160 6.80 -1.57 -4.33
CA LEU A 160 6.27 -2.32 -3.19
C LEU A 160 6.36 -1.50 -1.89
N VAL A 161 7.57 -1.05 -1.51
CA VAL A 161 7.84 -0.41 -0.23
C VAL A 161 8.71 0.82 -0.45
N ALA A 162 8.41 1.95 0.23
CA ALA A 162 9.24 3.13 0.09
C ALA A 162 10.49 3.09 1.00
N ILE A 163 10.34 2.66 2.25
CA ILE A 163 11.45 2.47 3.18
C ILE A 163 11.34 1.12 3.88
N ASN A 164 12.40 0.31 3.79
CA ASN A 164 12.56 -0.92 4.55
C ASN A 164 13.64 -0.73 5.62
N TYR A 165 13.24 -0.70 6.89
CA TYR A 165 14.12 -0.47 8.02
C TYR A 165 14.90 -1.73 8.40
N ALA A 166 15.88 -1.61 9.30
CA ALA A 166 16.82 -2.68 9.64
C ALA A 166 16.16 -3.99 10.14
N SER A 167 15.00 -3.92 10.79
CA SER A 167 14.22 -5.11 11.18
C SER A 167 13.29 -5.62 10.08
N GLY A 168 13.06 -4.83 9.04
CA GLY A 168 12.11 -5.14 7.98
C GLY A 168 12.62 -6.22 7.02
N LYS A 169 11.71 -7.07 6.58
CA LYS A 169 11.95 -8.13 5.60
C LYS A 169 10.95 -8.01 4.46
N ILE A 170 11.43 -8.16 3.23
CA ILE A 170 10.62 -8.24 2.02
C ILE A 170 11.09 -9.47 1.26
N THR A 171 10.21 -10.46 1.09
CA THR A 171 10.56 -11.74 0.47
C THR A 171 9.54 -12.13 -0.59
N ASP A 172 10.00 -12.85 -1.62
CA ASP A 172 9.18 -13.50 -2.64
C ASP A 172 8.12 -12.59 -3.29
N SER A 173 8.46 -11.33 -3.52
CA SER A 173 7.51 -10.27 -3.88
C SER A 173 7.93 -9.53 -5.13
N TYR A 174 6.96 -8.99 -5.89
CA TYR A 174 7.29 -8.24 -7.10
C TYR A 174 6.38 -7.05 -7.38
N PHE A 175 6.92 -6.12 -8.17
CA PHE A 175 6.19 -4.98 -8.71
C PHE A 175 6.27 -4.97 -10.23
N ALA A 176 5.11 -4.90 -10.88
CA ALA A 176 4.99 -4.70 -12.32
C ALA A 176 4.21 -3.41 -12.61
N GLY A 177 4.92 -2.37 -13.03
CA GLY A 177 4.29 -1.07 -13.28
C GLY A 177 5.29 0.03 -13.58
N MET A 178 4.78 1.25 -13.66
CA MET A 178 5.63 2.44 -13.79
C MET A 178 5.63 3.27 -12.52
N LEU A 179 6.81 3.79 -12.20
CA LEU A 179 6.99 4.83 -11.19
C LEU A 179 7.23 6.14 -11.92
N ASP A 180 6.37 7.13 -11.73
CA ASP A 180 6.56 8.49 -12.23
C ASP A 180 6.82 9.43 -11.05
N ALA A 181 8.07 9.56 -10.73
CA ALA A 181 8.50 10.44 -9.65
C ALA A 181 9.23 11.63 -10.26
N ARG A 182 8.79 12.84 -9.91
CA ARG A 182 9.45 14.08 -10.36
C ARG A 182 10.78 14.24 -9.62
N GLU A 183 11.83 14.58 -10.38
CA GLU A 183 13.14 14.89 -9.80
C GLU A 183 13.06 15.90 -8.63
N PRO A 184 13.81 15.72 -7.54
CA PRO A 184 14.87 14.71 -7.30
C PRO A 184 14.38 13.53 -6.43
N VAL A 185 13.58 12.64 -6.97
CA VAL A 185 13.01 11.50 -6.24
C VAL A 185 13.86 10.25 -6.42
N VAL A 186 14.17 9.56 -5.32
CA VAL A 186 14.76 8.23 -5.35
C VAL A 186 13.65 7.23 -5.61
N GLN A 187 13.76 6.45 -6.69
CA GLN A 187 12.75 5.47 -7.08
C GLN A 187 13.34 4.09 -7.31
N ASN A 188 12.60 3.05 -6.96
CA ASN A 188 12.94 1.66 -7.20
C ASN A 188 11.68 0.79 -7.20
N PRO A 189 11.55 -0.20 -8.10
CA PRO A 189 10.37 -1.08 -8.15
C PRO A 189 10.08 -1.82 -6.85
N VAL A 190 11.11 -2.29 -6.15
CA VAL A 190 10.93 -3.01 -4.88
C VAL A 190 10.99 -2.05 -3.70
N CYS A 191 12.15 -1.44 -3.46
CA CYS A 191 12.35 -0.54 -2.32
C CYS A 191 13.55 0.37 -2.55
N PRO A 192 13.38 1.69 -2.72
CA PRO A 192 14.48 2.63 -2.94
C PRO A 192 15.37 2.82 -1.70
N ASN A 193 14.80 2.80 -0.51
CA ASN A 193 15.54 3.01 0.75
C ASN A 193 15.51 1.73 1.59
N ASN A 194 16.51 0.85 1.39
CA ASN A 194 16.61 -0.42 2.10
C ASN A 194 17.76 -0.43 3.11
N SER A 195 17.41 -0.69 4.37
CA SER A 195 18.36 -1.01 5.46
C SER A 195 18.12 -2.40 6.05
N GLY A 196 17.06 -3.07 5.62
CA GLY A 196 16.65 -4.40 6.07
C GLY A 196 17.05 -5.51 5.10
N THR A 197 16.26 -6.57 5.06
CA THR A 197 16.47 -7.71 4.18
C THR A 197 15.50 -7.69 3.00
N ILE A 198 16.01 -7.88 1.79
CA ILE A 198 15.22 -8.11 0.58
C ILE A 198 15.77 -9.37 -0.09
N SER A 199 14.91 -10.34 -0.41
CA SER A 199 15.28 -11.56 -1.12
C SER A 199 14.18 -12.01 -2.07
N ASN A 200 14.57 -12.58 -3.21
CA ASN A 200 13.67 -13.10 -4.25
C ASN A 200 12.63 -12.07 -4.74
N CYS A 201 13.01 -10.80 -4.85
CA CYS A 201 12.11 -9.72 -5.24
C CYS A 201 12.55 -9.08 -6.58
N TYR A 202 11.59 -8.65 -7.40
CA TYR A 202 11.85 -8.03 -8.72
C TYR A 202 10.72 -7.09 -9.16
#